data_b20d89617ea0ef9f842275854ecae8f4
#
_entry.id   b20d89617ea0ef9f842275854ecae8f4
#
_cell.length_a   1.000
_cell.length_b   1.000
_cell.length_c   1.000
_cell.angle_alpha   90.00
_cell.angle_beta   90.00
_cell.angle_gamma   90.00
#
_symmetry.space_group_name_H-M   'P 1'
#
loop_
_entity.id
_entity.type
_entity.pdbx_description
1 polymer ?
#
loop_
_entity_poly.entity_id
_entity_poly.type
_entity_poly.pdbx_seq_one_letter_code
_entity_poly.pdbx_strand_id
1 'polypeptide(L)'
;MNPRDPRLEGSWLPVAAYVCGEVLPVTELRIARLLLKGGEYQIIDNQQRTVDRGELRLDLCATPHAMDIIGVEGPNAGRTLRAIYELSNDLLSICYDMEGGAERPLSMQPEDDQILLLITYARDLRVLS
;
A
#
# COMPACT_ATOMS: atom_id res chain seq x y z
N MET A 1 -19.99 6.71 -6.59
CA MET A 1 -19.48 6.58 -5.21
C MET A 1 -18.34 5.56 -5.21
N ASN A 2 -17.18 5.93 -4.71
CA ASN A 2 -16.06 5.01 -4.63
C ASN A 2 -16.25 4.06 -3.45
N PRO A 3 -16.12 2.74 -3.65
CA PRO A 3 -16.19 1.81 -2.53
C PRO A 3 -15.09 2.07 -1.52
N ARG A 4 -15.39 1.82 -0.26
CA ARG A 4 -14.45 1.96 0.84
C ARG A 4 -14.45 0.68 1.66
N ASP A 5 -13.30 0.35 2.21
CA ASP A 5 -13.15 -0.76 3.14
C ASP A 5 -12.83 -0.18 4.52
N PRO A 6 -13.82 -0.13 5.44
CA PRO A 6 -13.57 0.46 6.77
C PRO A 6 -12.46 -0.23 7.55
N ARG A 7 -12.17 -1.49 7.23
CA ARG A 7 -11.10 -2.24 7.90
C ARG A 7 -9.72 -1.67 7.59
N LEU A 8 -9.57 -0.90 6.49
CA LEU A 8 -8.31 -0.27 6.13
C LEU A 8 -8.02 0.99 6.91
N GLU A 9 -9.04 1.61 7.51
CA GLU A 9 -8.86 2.87 8.22
C GLU A 9 -7.88 2.72 9.37
N GLY A 10 -6.95 3.66 9.47
CA GLY A 10 -6.04 3.71 10.60
C GLY A 10 -4.59 3.90 10.20
N SER A 11 -3.72 3.62 11.14
CA SER A 11 -2.28 3.76 11.03
C SER A 11 -1.64 2.37 10.95
N TRP A 12 -0.73 2.21 10.00
CA TRP A 12 -0.10 0.92 9.70
C TRP A 12 1.41 1.07 9.71
N LEU A 13 2.11 0.08 10.28
CA LEU A 13 3.57 0.05 10.34
C LEU A 13 4.11 -1.05 9.44
N PRO A 14 5.08 -0.76 8.56
CA PRO A 14 5.65 -1.82 7.72
C PRO A 14 6.45 -2.79 8.58
N VAL A 15 6.20 -4.08 8.42
CA VAL A 15 6.88 -5.13 9.16
C VAL A 15 7.66 -6.10 8.27
N ALA A 16 7.36 -6.15 6.98
CA ALA A 16 8.10 -6.97 6.03
C ALA A 16 7.92 -6.40 4.63
N ALA A 17 8.92 -6.58 3.79
CA ALA A 17 8.87 -6.16 2.40
C ALA A 17 9.68 -7.09 1.51
N TYR A 18 9.21 -7.25 0.26
CA TYR A 18 9.87 -8.05 -0.77
C TYR A 18 9.80 -7.31 -2.09
N VAL A 19 10.92 -7.25 -2.79
CA VAL A 19 11.00 -6.74 -4.16
C VAL A 19 11.34 -7.89 -5.07
N CYS A 20 10.46 -8.19 -6.03
CA CYS A 20 10.65 -9.29 -6.97
C CYS A 20 10.95 -10.61 -6.26
N GLY A 21 10.30 -10.85 -5.12
CA GLY A 21 10.46 -12.07 -4.33
C GLY A 21 11.65 -12.08 -3.39
N GLU A 22 12.50 -11.06 -3.41
CA GLU A 22 13.66 -10.97 -2.52
C GLU A 22 13.35 -10.05 -1.34
N VAL A 23 13.87 -10.41 -0.16
CA VAL A 23 13.66 -9.65 1.06
C VAL A 23 14.26 -8.25 0.91
N LEU A 24 13.45 -7.25 1.22
CA LEU A 24 13.89 -5.86 1.32
C LEU A 24 13.76 -5.43 2.78
N PRO A 25 14.86 -5.00 3.42
CA PRO A 25 14.73 -4.51 4.81
C PRO A 25 13.76 -3.34 4.88
N VAL A 26 12.86 -3.37 5.87
CA VAL A 26 11.83 -2.32 5.99
C VAL A 26 12.45 -0.94 6.21
N THR A 27 13.66 -0.88 6.77
CA THR A 27 14.37 0.39 6.97
C THR A 27 14.72 1.08 5.64
N GLU A 28 14.78 0.33 4.53
CA GLU A 28 15.07 0.88 3.21
C GLU A 28 13.83 1.42 2.50
N LEU A 29 12.64 1.17 3.04
CA LEU A 29 11.40 1.64 2.43
C LEU A 29 11.18 3.14 2.58
N ARG A 30 11.82 3.77 3.55
CA ARG A 30 11.58 5.17 3.91
C ARG A 30 10.12 5.45 4.28
N ILE A 31 9.43 4.40 4.71
CA ILE A 31 8.05 4.48 5.19
C ILE A 31 8.09 4.15 6.68
N ALA A 32 7.87 5.14 7.53
CA ALA A 32 7.73 4.89 8.96
C ALA A 32 6.29 4.48 9.26
N ARG A 33 5.33 5.04 8.50
CA ARG A 33 3.92 4.82 8.79
C ARG A 33 3.10 5.07 7.52
N LEU A 34 2.08 4.25 7.33
CA LEU A 34 1.06 4.44 6.30
C LEU A 34 -0.24 4.79 7.00
N LEU A 35 -0.80 5.97 6.69
CA LEU A 35 -2.09 6.39 7.20
C LEU A 35 -3.14 6.22 6.11
N LEU A 36 -4.23 5.54 6.44
CA LEU A 36 -5.37 5.35 5.54
C LEU A 36 -6.60 5.94 6.20
N LYS A 37 -7.22 6.91 5.55
CA LYS A 37 -8.38 7.57 6.11
C LYS A 37 -9.24 8.16 4.99
N GLY A 38 -10.52 7.81 4.99
CA GLY A 38 -11.50 8.43 4.11
C GLY A 38 -11.22 8.28 2.63
N GLY A 39 -10.61 7.17 2.20
CA GLY A 39 -10.26 6.96 0.80
C GLY A 39 -8.98 7.68 0.38
N GLU A 40 -8.21 8.17 1.33
CA GLU A 40 -6.92 8.83 1.08
C GLU A 40 -5.81 8.09 1.80
N TYR A 41 -4.58 8.25 1.29
CA TYR A 41 -3.40 7.70 1.94
C TYR A 41 -2.38 8.79 2.20
N GLN A 42 -1.57 8.59 3.23
CA GLN A 42 -0.38 9.40 3.49
C GLN A 42 0.75 8.48 3.92
N ILE A 43 1.94 8.74 3.39
CA ILE A 43 3.15 8.06 3.83
C ILE A 43 3.95 9.02 4.69
N ILE A 44 4.27 8.59 5.90
CA ILE A 44 4.98 9.39 6.90
C ILE A 44 6.39 8.81 7.04
N ASP A 45 7.40 9.66 7.03
CA ASP A 45 8.78 9.23 7.21
C ASP A 45 9.19 9.17 8.68
N ASN A 46 10.46 8.80 8.94
CA ASN A 46 10.98 8.69 10.31
C ASN A 46 11.08 10.04 11.04
N GLN A 47 10.96 11.14 10.31
CA GLN A 47 10.96 12.49 10.88
C GLN A 47 9.54 13.04 11.03
N GLN A 48 8.54 12.17 10.89
CA GLN A 48 7.12 12.48 11.03
C GLN A 48 6.61 13.47 9.98
N ARG A 49 7.23 13.49 8.81
CA ARG A 49 6.80 14.33 7.70
C ARG A 49 5.99 13.49 6.71
N THR A 50 4.94 14.07 6.16
CA THR A 50 4.21 13.47 5.06
C THR A 50 5.04 13.64 3.79
N VAL A 51 5.53 12.53 3.23
CA VAL A 51 6.39 12.54 2.04
C VAL A 51 5.71 12.07 0.78
N ASP A 52 4.51 11.49 0.92
CA ASP A 52 3.70 11.05 -0.21
C ASP A 52 2.24 11.05 0.23
N ARG A 53 1.34 11.44 -0.68
CA ARG A 53 -0.06 11.58 -0.36
C ARG A 53 -0.91 11.44 -1.61
N GLY A 54 -2.09 10.88 -1.48
CA GLY A 54 -3.01 10.76 -2.59
C GLY A 54 -4.31 10.07 -2.23
N GLU A 55 -4.95 9.53 -3.25
CA GLU A 55 -6.25 8.90 -3.14
C GLU A 55 -6.16 7.41 -3.41
N LEU A 56 -7.11 6.67 -2.84
CA LEU A 56 -7.27 5.23 -3.09
C LEU A 56 -8.59 4.98 -3.79
N ARG A 57 -8.58 4.11 -4.79
CA ARG A 57 -9.79 3.56 -5.40
C ARG A 57 -9.75 2.06 -5.25
N LEU A 58 -10.81 1.51 -4.69
CA LEU A 58 -10.88 0.09 -4.35
C LEU A 58 -11.87 -0.63 -5.25
N ASP A 59 -11.56 -1.89 -5.57
CA ASP A 59 -12.52 -2.82 -6.15
C ASP A 59 -12.65 -4.00 -5.20
N LEU A 60 -13.73 -4.02 -4.42
CA LEU A 60 -13.96 -5.04 -3.42
C LEU A 60 -14.60 -6.30 -4.01
N CYS A 61 -15.00 -6.24 -5.27
CA CYS A 61 -15.53 -7.43 -5.98
C CYS A 61 -14.42 -8.29 -6.56
N ALA A 62 -13.22 -7.75 -6.69
CA ALA A 62 -12.07 -8.51 -7.18
C ALA A 62 -11.51 -9.42 -6.08
N THR A 63 -10.88 -10.52 -6.49
CA THR A 63 -10.22 -11.45 -5.58
C THR A 63 -8.81 -11.74 -6.11
N PRO A 64 -7.75 -11.29 -5.42
CA PRO A 64 -7.77 -10.43 -4.23
C PRO A 64 -8.38 -9.05 -4.49
N HIS A 65 -8.74 -8.34 -3.43
CA HIS A 65 -9.25 -6.98 -3.57
C HIS A 65 -8.24 -6.09 -4.30
N ALA A 66 -8.74 -5.24 -5.17
CA ALA A 66 -7.90 -4.36 -5.97
C ALA A 66 -7.84 -2.95 -5.37
N MET A 67 -6.68 -2.31 -5.55
CA MET A 67 -6.45 -0.97 -5.02
C MET A 67 -5.66 -0.18 -6.06
N ASP A 68 -6.21 0.96 -6.50
CA ASP A 68 -5.47 1.92 -7.31
C ASP A 68 -5.00 3.04 -6.39
N ILE A 69 -3.71 3.34 -6.44
CA ILE A 69 -3.08 4.35 -5.61
C ILE A 69 -2.74 5.52 -6.52
N ILE A 70 -3.47 6.62 -6.32
CA ILE A 70 -3.38 7.80 -7.19
C ILE A 70 -2.62 8.89 -6.43
N GLY A 71 -1.38 9.16 -6.85
CA GLY A 71 -0.53 10.14 -6.19
C GLY A 71 -0.97 11.56 -6.49
N VAL A 72 -1.03 12.39 -5.45
CA VAL A 72 -1.37 13.81 -5.55
C VAL A 72 -0.14 14.65 -5.18
N GLU A 73 0.58 14.27 -4.14
CA GLU A 73 1.80 14.94 -3.71
C GLU A 73 2.89 13.91 -3.45
N GLY A 74 4.14 14.28 -3.67
CA GLY A 74 5.30 13.43 -3.41
C GLY A 74 5.80 12.73 -4.66
N PRO A 75 6.64 11.70 -4.51
CA PRO A 75 7.27 11.01 -5.65
C PRO A 75 6.27 10.40 -6.64
N ASN A 76 5.08 10.05 -6.18
CA ASN A 76 4.07 9.43 -7.02
C ASN A 76 3.03 10.42 -7.56
N ALA A 77 3.25 11.73 -7.38
CA ALA A 77 2.31 12.74 -7.87
C ALA A 77 2.06 12.57 -9.37
N GLY A 78 0.80 12.50 -9.76
CA GLY A 78 0.41 12.30 -11.15
C GLY A 78 0.49 10.86 -11.65
N ARG A 79 0.89 9.92 -10.79
CA ARG A 79 0.99 8.50 -11.16
C ARG A 79 -0.14 7.71 -10.52
N THR A 80 -0.52 6.62 -11.18
CA THR A 80 -1.44 5.63 -10.61
C THR A 80 -0.70 4.30 -10.52
N LEU A 81 -0.57 3.79 -9.30
CA LEU A 81 -0.01 2.47 -9.07
C LEU A 81 -1.15 1.48 -8.88
N ARG A 82 -1.11 0.41 -9.64
CA ARG A 82 -2.13 -0.63 -9.53
C ARG A 82 -1.65 -1.69 -8.57
N ALA A 83 -2.49 -2.02 -7.60
CA ALA A 83 -2.13 -2.94 -6.53
C ALA A 83 -3.27 -3.87 -6.22
N ILE A 84 -2.95 -4.93 -5.50
CA ILE A 84 -3.93 -5.80 -4.85
C ILE A 84 -3.58 -5.86 -3.37
N TYR A 85 -4.58 -6.15 -2.53
CA TYR A 85 -4.32 -6.26 -1.11
C TYR A 85 -5.09 -7.38 -0.47
N GLU A 86 -4.57 -7.86 0.65
CA GLU A 86 -5.23 -8.81 1.52
C GLU A 86 -5.16 -8.31 2.94
N LEU A 87 -6.25 -8.43 3.68
CA LEU A 87 -6.33 -8.02 5.06
C LEU A 87 -6.75 -9.21 5.91
N SER A 88 -5.94 -9.55 6.90
CA SER A 88 -6.20 -10.64 7.82
C SER A 88 -5.93 -10.16 9.24
N ASN A 89 -6.98 -10.00 10.03
CA ASN A 89 -6.89 -9.44 11.37
C ASN A 89 -6.22 -8.05 11.32
N ASP A 90 -5.08 -7.89 11.98
CA ASP A 90 -4.36 -6.61 12.01
C ASP A 90 -3.15 -6.60 11.08
N LEU A 91 -3.13 -7.47 10.05
CA LEU A 91 -2.08 -7.49 9.04
C LEU A 91 -2.66 -7.15 7.68
N LEU A 92 -2.05 -6.19 7.02
CA LEU A 92 -2.41 -5.72 5.69
C LEU A 92 -1.22 -5.97 4.76
N SER A 93 -1.44 -6.77 3.72
CA SER A 93 -0.42 -7.01 2.69
C SER A 93 -0.85 -6.34 1.39
N ILE A 94 0.01 -5.51 0.84
CA ILE A 94 -0.26 -4.80 -0.42
C ILE A 94 0.84 -5.17 -1.41
N CYS A 95 0.43 -5.65 -2.59
CA CYS A 95 1.34 -5.95 -3.69
C CYS A 95 1.16 -4.88 -4.76
N TYR A 96 2.21 -4.10 -5.00
CA TYR A 96 2.18 -2.95 -5.90
C TYR A 96 2.90 -3.28 -7.21
N ASP A 97 2.32 -2.85 -8.34
CA ASP A 97 3.04 -2.81 -9.60
C ASP A 97 3.85 -1.50 -9.64
N MET A 98 5.16 -1.61 -9.53
CA MET A 98 6.04 -0.44 -9.46
C MET A 98 6.32 0.18 -10.82
N GLU A 99 5.97 -0.50 -11.90
CA GLU A 99 6.18 0.04 -13.24
C GLU A 99 5.10 1.04 -13.65
N GLY A 100 4.00 1.10 -12.89
CA GLY A 100 2.91 2.00 -13.21
C GLY A 100 2.15 1.63 -14.48
N GLY A 101 2.22 0.35 -14.86
CA GLY A 101 1.54 -0.12 -16.05
C GLY A 101 0.04 -0.24 -15.89
N ALA A 102 -0.63 -0.60 -16.98
CA ALA A 102 -2.09 -0.77 -16.98
C ALA A 102 -2.51 -2.09 -16.33
N GLU A 103 -1.59 -3.02 -16.19
CA GLU A 103 -1.89 -4.33 -15.64
C GLU A 103 -1.66 -4.35 -14.13
N ARG A 104 -2.59 -4.99 -13.45
CA ARG A 104 -2.57 -5.17 -12.00
C ARG A 104 -1.89 -6.48 -11.66
N PRO A 105 -1.17 -6.59 -10.53
CA PRO A 105 -0.71 -7.90 -10.07
C PRO A 105 -1.88 -8.87 -9.93
N LEU A 106 -1.67 -10.12 -10.34
CA LEU A 106 -2.72 -11.13 -10.31
C LEU A 106 -2.74 -11.91 -8.99
N SER A 107 -1.63 -11.96 -8.28
CA SER A 107 -1.54 -12.69 -7.03
C SER A 107 -0.56 -11.99 -6.09
N MET A 108 -0.63 -12.38 -4.81
CA MET A 108 0.27 -11.85 -3.79
C MET A 108 1.68 -12.44 -3.91
N GLN A 109 1.89 -13.40 -4.80
CA GLN A 109 3.21 -13.97 -5.04
C GLN A 109 3.78 -13.35 -6.30
N PRO A 110 4.97 -12.72 -6.23
CA PRO A 110 5.57 -12.08 -7.39
C PRO A 110 5.92 -13.09 -8.47
N GLU A 111 5.68 -12.70 -9.72
CA GLU A 111 6.12 -13.46 -10.87
C GLU A 111 7.41 -12.85 -11.42
N ASP A 112 8.21 -13.68 -12.12
CA ASP A 112 9.58 -13.32 -12.48
C ASP A 112 9.68 -12.13 -13.46
N ASP A 113 8.64 -11.87 -14.22
CA ASP A 113 8.66 -10.86 -15.28
C ASP A 113 8.01 -9.54 -14.87
N GLN A 114 7.66 -9.39 -13.58
CA GLN A 114 7.03 -8.16 -13.07
C GLN A 114 7.85 -7.56 -11.94
N ILE A 115 8.00 -6.23 -11.96
CA ILE A 115 8.63 -5.52 -10.86
C ILE A 115 7.55 -5.21 -9.84
N LEU A 116 7.43 -6.10 -8.86
CA LEU A 116 6.42 -6.02 -7.82
C LEU A 116 7.06 -5.74 -6.47
N LEU A 117 6.42 -4.88 -5.71
CA LEU A 117 6.79 -4.60 -4.33
C LEU A 117 5.66 -5.12 -3.44
N LEU A 118 5.97 -6.08 -2.58
CA LEU A 118 5.03 -6.61 -1.59
C LEU A 118 5.41 -6.09 -0.22
N ILE A 119 4.52 -5.34 0.42
CA ILE A 119 4.75 -4.85 1.77
C ILE A 119 3.66 -5.39 2.67
N THR A 120 4.05 -5.95 3.81
CA THR A 120 3.14 -6.34 4.87
C THR A 120 3.23 -5.31 5.98
N TYR A 121 2.08 -4.79 6.37
CA TYR A 121 1.94 -3.79 7.42
C TYR A 121 1.19 -4.40 8.60
N ALA A 122 1.57 -4.02 9.80
CA ALA A 122 0.80 -4.33 11.01
C ALA A 122 0.08 -3.08 11.49
N ARG A 123 -1.13 -3.25 12.00
CA ARG A 123 -1.90 -2.12 12.55
C ARG A 123 -1.17 -1.56 13.76
N ASP A 124 -1.03 -0.26 13.81
CA ASP A 124 -0.42 0.40 14.97
C ASP A 124 -1.48 0.54 16.05
N LEU A 125 -1.46 -0.37 17.00
CA LEU A 125 -2.43 -0.42 18.10
C LEU A 125 -2.13 0.61 19.19
N ARG A 126 -1.01 1.30 19.09
CA ARG A 126 -0.66 2.36 20.05
C ARG A 126 -1.41 3.66 19.76
N VAL A 127 -1.94 3.80 18.57
CA VAL A 127 -2.68 4.99 18.18
C VAL A 127 -4.14 4.76 18.49
N LEU A 128 -4.53 5.16 19.69
CA LEU A 128 -5.93 5.14 20.11
C LEU A 128 -6.51 6.51 19.84
N SER A 129 -7.41 6.55 18.91
CA SER A 129 -8.08 7.79 18.59
C SER A 129 -9.23 8.07 19.55
#